data_fd222bc76df86402043e4bb114d56b6d
#
_entry.id   fd222bc76df86402043e4bb114d56b6d
#
_cell.length_a   1.000
_cell.length_b   1.000
_cell.length_c   1.000
_cell.angle_alpha   90.00
_cell.angle_beta   90.00
_cell.angle_gamma   90.00
#
_symmetry.space_group_name_H-M   'P 1'
#
loop_
_entity.id
_entity.type
_entity.pdbx_description
1 polymer ?
#
loop_
_entity_poly.entity_id
_entity_poly.type
_entity_poly.pdbx_seq_one_letter_code
_entity_poly.pdbx_strand_id
1 'polypeptide(L)' 'MAPPRFDCKALYEKLDQQRLAQGLSWQDVARATGVSAATLTRTRQGGRLEVDGMLAMVAWLGLPVEHFVRRSPRS' A
#
# COMPACT_ATOMS: atom_id res chain seq x y z
N MET A 1 24.09 -4.51 8.27
CA MET A 1 22.87 -4.99 7.60
C MET A 1 21.73 -4.02 7.84
N ALA A 2 21.06 -3.58 6.81
CA ALA A 2 19.98 -2.64 7.00
C ALA A 2 18.68 -3.37 7.37
N PRO A 3 17.82 -2.74 8.16
CA PRO A 3 16.52 -3.35 8.48
C PRO A 3 15.64 -3.45 7.24
N PRO A 4 14.70 -4.38 7.22
CA PRO A 4 13.76 -4.45 6.10
C PRO A 4 12.90 -3.19 6.05
N ARG A 5 12.46 -2.85 4.87
CA ARG A 5 11.63 -1.67 4.63
C ARG A 5 10.34 -2.07 3.94
N PHE A 6 9.27 -1.34 4.24
CA PHE A 6 8.01 -1.53 3.55
C PHE A 6 7.98 -0.61 2.34
N ASP A 7 7.70 -1.19 1.17
CA ASP A 7 7.70 -0.45 -0.10
C ASP A 7 6.33 0.17 -0.35
N CYS A 8 6.14 1.38 0.13
CA CYS A 8 4.86 2.08 -0.01
C CYS A 8 4.53 2.39 -1.47
N LYS A 9 5.54 2.67 -2.28
CA LYS A 9 5.29 2.97 -3.70
C LYS A 9 4.79 1.74 -4.43
N ALA A 10 5.37 0.58 -4.15
CA ALA A 10 4.90 -0.66 -4.73
C ALA A 10 3.46 -0.95 -4.29
N LEU A 11 3.14 -0.66 -3.02
CA LEU A 11 1.77 -0.80 -2.53
C LEU A 11 0.83 0.09 -3.33
N TYR A 12 1.20 1.37 -3.51
CA TYR A 12 0.36 2.29 -4.25
C TYR A 12 0.13 1.82 -5.68
N GLU A 13 1.18 1.32 -6.33
CA GLU A 13 1.07 0.82 -7.71
C GLU A 13 0.09 -0.37 -7.79
N LYS A 14 0.14 -1.27 -6.82
CA LYS A 14 -0.79 -2.39 -6.79
C LYS A 14 -2.22 -1.94 -6.53
N LEU A 15 -2.39 -0.96 -5.64
CA LEU A 15 -3.71 -0.38 -5.40
C LEU A 15 -4.27 0.24 -6.68
N ASP A 16 -3.43 0.97 -7.42
CA ASP A 16 -3.86 1.61 -8.65
C ASP A 16 -4.22 0.59 -9.71
N GLN A 17 -3.43 -0.46 -9.85
CA GLN A 17 -3.71 -1.54 -10.80
C GLN A 17 -5.05 -2.19 -10.49
N GLN A 18 -5.29 -2.52 -9.23
CA GLN A 18 -6.55 -3.16 -8.86
C GLN A 18 -7.72 -2.21 -9.00
N ARG A 19 -7.53 -0.94 -8.63
CA ARG A 19 -8.54 0.08 -8.81
C ARG A 19 -8.99 0.17 -10.26
N LEU A 20 -8.02 0.27 -11.17
CA LEU A 20 -8.31 0.38 -12.60
C LEU A 20 -8.98 -0.89 -13.13
N ALA A 21 -8.52 -2.05 -12.70
CA ALA A 21 -9.10 -3.32 -13.13
C ALA A 21 -10.55 -3.46 -12.70
N GLN A 22 -10.93 -2.85 -11.58
CA GLN A 22 -12.30 -2.91 -11.06
C GLN A 22 -13.13 -1.69 -11.43
N GLY A 23 -12.54 -0.71 -12.14
CA GLY A 23 -13.26 0.49 -12.54
C GLY A 23 -13.60 1.41 -11.37
N LEU A 24 -12.74 1.46 -10.34
CA LEU A 24 -13.01 2.22 -9.12
C LEU A 24 -12.31 3.57 -9.15
N SER A 25 -12.90 4.53 -8.45
CA SER A 25 -12.24 5.80 -8.14
C SER A 25 -11.39 5.63 -6.88
N TRP A 26 -10.51 6.62 -6.61
CA TRP A 26 -9.76 6.59 -5.37
C TRP A 26 -10.67 6.75 -4.14
N GLN A 27 -11.79 7.46 -4.29
CA GLN A 27 -12.77 7.54 -3.20
C GLN A 27 -13.38 6.17 -2.90
N ASP A 28 -13.61 5.38 -3.95
CA ASP A 28 -14.11 4.01 -3.77
C ASP A 28 -13.08 3.16 -3.01
N VAL A 29 -11.80 3.31 -3.36
CA VAL A 29 -10.73 2.59 -2.68
C VAL A 29 -10.66 3.01 -1.21
N ALA A 30 -10.76 4.31 -0.95
CA ALA A 30 -10.76 4.80 0.44
C ALA A 30 -11.90 4.17 1.24
N ARG A 31 -13.10 4.11 0.66
CA ARG A 31 -14.23 3.49 1.33
C ARG A 31 -14.03 2.00 1.55
N ALA A 32 -13.52 1.32 0.55
CA ALA A 32 -13.35 -0.14 0.61
C ALA A 32 -12.29 -0.54 1.64
N THR A 33 -11.23 0.27 1.76
CA THR A 33 -10.14 -0.03 2.69
C THR A 33 -10.35 0.59 4.06
N GLY A 34 -11.19 1.63 4.15
CA GLY A 34 -11.37 2.37 5.40
C GLY A 34 -10.25 3.35 5.68
N VAL A 35 -9.36 3.63 4.71
CA VAL A 35 -8.29 4.61 4.92
C VAL A 35 -8.68 5.93 4.29
N SER A 36 -8.10 7.02 4.81
CA SER A 36 -8.44 8.35 4.33
C SER A 36 -7.71 8.67 3.02
N ALA A 37 -8.22 9.68 2.31
CA ALA A 37 -7.56 10.18 1.11
C ALA A 37 -6.14 10.66 1.42
N ALA A 38 -5.93 11.27 2.59
CA ALA A 38 -4.61 11.71 3.00
C ALA A 38 -3.64 10.53 3.13
N THR A 39 -4.12 9.40 3.65
CA THR A 39 -3.30 8.20 3.76
C THR A 39 -2.93 7.67 2.39
N LEU A 40 -3.88 7.66 1.45
CA LEU A 40 -3.59 7.23 0.08
C LEU A 40 -2.55 8.14 -0.58
N THR A 41 -2.67 9.45 -0.36
CA THR A 41 -1.69 10.41 -0.89
C THR A 41 -0.30 10.14 -0.32
N ARG A 42 -0.20 9.89 0.99
CA ARG A 42 1.09 9.57 1.61
C ARG A 42 1.68 8.28 1.06
N THR A 43 0.82 7.30 0.79
CA THR A 43 1.27 6.04 0.18
C THR A 43 1.89 6.31 -1.19
N ARG A 44 1.24 7.15 -1.99
CA ARG A 44 1.77 7.52 -3.30
C ARG A 44 3.13 8.19 -3.20
N GLN A 45 3.31 9.03 -2.19
CA GLN A 45 4.54 9.77 -2.00
C GLN A 45 5.66 8.91 -1.40
N GLY A 46 5.33 7.71 -0.94
CA GLY A 46 6.32 6.82 -0.33
C GLY A 46 6.63 7.16 1.10
N GLY A 47 5.75 7.91 1.78
CA GLY A 47 5.96 8.30 3.16
C GLY A 47 5.61 7.20 4.15
N ARG A 48 5.73 7.54 5.44
CA ARG A 48 5.37 6.61 6.48
C ARG A 48 3.88 6.41 6.57
N LEU A 49 3.48 5.18 6.85
CA LEU A 49 2.09 4.82 7.01
C LEU A 49 1.86 4.25 8.40
N GLU A 50 0.66 4.47 8.92
CA GLU A 50 0.23 3.77 10.12
C GLU A 50 0.03 2.29 9.79
N VAL A 51 0.32 1.44 10.78
CA VAL A 51 0.23 0.00 10.58
C VAL A 51 -1.17 -0.43 10.18
N ASP A 52 -2.19 0.11 10.84
CA ASP A 52 -3.57 -0.28 10.56
C ASP A 52 -3.97 0.09 9.13
N GLY A 53 -3.59 1.27 8.66
CA GLY A 53 -3.89 1.68 7.29
C GLY A 53 -3.16 0.81 6.28
N MET A 54 -1.90 0.51 6.55
CA MET A 54 -1.12 -0.36 5.69
C MET A 54 -1.76 -1.75 5.58
N LEU A 55 -2.13 -2.33 6.73
CA LEU A 55 -2.74 -3.65 6.74
C LEU A 55 -4.08 -3.68 6.02
N ALA A 56 -4.88 -2.61 6.17
CA ALA A 56 -6.16 -2.52 5.49
C ALA A 56 -5.99 -2.51 3.97
N MET A 57 -5.01 -1.75 3.48
CA MET A 57 -4.74 -1.70 2.06
C MET A 57 -4.23 -3.03 1.52
N VAL A 58 -3.31 -3.65 2.24
CA VAL A 58 -2.77 -4.95 1.84
C VAL A 58 -3.87 -6.01 1.85
N ALA A 59 -4.73 -5.99 2.86
CA ALA A 59 -5.85 -6.93 2.94
C ALA A 59 -6.82 -6.77 1.78
N TRP A 60 -7.09 -5.53 1.38
CA TRP A 60 -7.97 -5.27 0.24
C TRP A 60 -7.40 -5.86 -1.05
N LEU A 61 -6.08 -5.85 -1.19
CA LEU A 61 -5.42 -6.45 -2.35
C LEU A 61 -5.40 -7.97 -2.30
N GLY A 62 -5.57 -8.55 -1.13
CA GLY A 62 -5.48 -10.00 -0.97
C GLY A 62 -4.06 -10.54 -1.08
N LEU A 63 -3.07 -9.69 -0.84
CA LEU A 63 -1.66 -10.10 -0.91
C LEU A 63 -1.07 -10.17 0.50
N PRO A 64 -0.03 -10.97 0.69
CA PRO A 64 0.64 -10.98 1.99
C PRO A 64 1.49 -9.72 2.16
N VAL A 65 1.65 -9.29 3.39
CA VAL A 65 2.47 -8.11 3.71
C VAL A 65 3.89 -8.28 3.17
N GLU A 66 4.41 -9.48 3.21
CA GLU A 66 5.76 -9.78 2.75
C GLU A 66 5.99 -9.41 1.29
N HIS A 67 4.90 -9.35 0.50
CA HIS A 67 5.01 -8.97 -0.90
C HIS A 67 5.61 -7.58 -1.06
N PHE A 68 5.43 -6.72 -0.08
CA PHE A 68 5.88 -5.33 -0.12
C PHE A 68 7.08 -5.06 0.78
N VAL A 69 7.62 -6.09 1.40
CA VAL A 69 8.79 -5.93 2.26
C VAL A 69 10.04 -6.06 1.40
N ARG A 70 10.93 -5.07 1.50
CA ARG A 70 12.20 -5.05 0.78
C ARG A 70 13.33 -5.20 1.77
N ARG A 71 14.22 -6.13 1.50
CA ARG A 71 15.39 -6.36 2.35
C ARG A 71 16.62 -5.90 1.60
N SER A 72 17.62 -5.48 2.35
CA SER A 72 18.89 -5.14 1.74
C SER A 72 19.44 -6.35 1.00
N PRO A 73 19.94 -6.17 -0.20
CA PRO A 73 20.62 -7.26 -0.89
C PRO A 73 21.83 -7.58 -0.07
N ARG A 74 21.95 -8.73 0.37
CA ARG A 74 23.00 -9.12 1.10
C ARG A 74 23.93 -8.09 1.49
N SER A 75 24.34 -8.04 2.43
CA SER A 75 25.24 -7.04 2.95
C SER A 75 26.66 -7.46 2.94
#